data_ebd125ac847039fddd27db4be489856b
#
_entry.id   ebd125ac847039fddd27db4be489856b
#
_cell.length_a   1.000
_cell.length_b   1.000
_cell.length_c   1.000
_cell.angle_alpha   90.00
_cell.angle_beta   90.00
_cell.angle_gamma   90.00
#
_symmetry.space_group_name_H-M   'P 1'
#
loop_
_entity.id
_entity.type
_entity.pdbx_description
1 polymer ?
#
loop_
_entity_poly.entity_id
_entity_poly.type
_entity_poly.pdbx_seq_one_letter_code
_entity_poly.pdbx_strand_id
1 'polypeptide(L)'
;MKKSLPAYEVQDIPTFIQEVLMKYGEKEHIGQSEYLRVFSQDVLSKLKEQFGVRVLGQVVEHSNSYLVHSHDGKTIITMGKYINQQ
;
A
#
# COMPACT_ATOMS: atom_id res chain seq x y z
N MET A 1 -12.32 2.63 21.72
CA MET A 1 -10.89 2.58 21.75
C MET A 1 -10.26 2.99 20.45
N LYS A 2 -9.25 3.76 20.55
CA LYS A 2 -8.63 4.26 19.36
C LYS A 2 -7.65 3.27 18.76
N LYS A 3 -7.77 3.02 17.49
CA LYS A 3 -6.87 2.13 16.83
C LYS A 3 -5.55 2.83 16.57
N SER A 4 -4.48 2.23 17.05
CA SER A 4 -3.16 2.76 16.80
C SER A 4 -2.74 2.45 15.40
N LEU A 5 -2.17 3.41 14.73
CA LEU A 5 -1.54 3.15 13.47
C LEU A 5 -0.21 2.47 13.74
N PRO A 6 0.17 1.52 12.92
CA PRO A 6 1.50 0.93 13.07
C PRO A 6 2.56 1.98 12.85
N ALA A 7 3.69 1.80 13.49
CA ALA A 7 4.82 2.67 13.24
C ALA A 7 5.24 2.53 11.79
N TYR A 8 5.62 3.62 11.17
CA TYR A 8 6.06 3.56 9.80
C TYR A 8 7.09 4.65 9.54
N GLU A 9 7.83 4.46 8.48
CA GLU A 9 8.83 5.40 8.04
C GLU A 9 8.43 5.96 6.70
N VAL A 10 8.60 7.26 6.52
CA VAL A 10 8.42 7.87 5.22
C VAL A 10 9.68 7.58 4.41
N GLN A 11 9.50 6.99 3.25
CA GLN A 11 10.60 6.74 2.33
C GLN A 11 10.03 6.49 0.95
N ASP A 12 10.86 6.73 -0.05
CA ASP A 12 10.44 6.48 -1.42
C ASP A 12 10.31 4.98 -1.64
N ILE A 13 9.27 4.59 -2.34
CA ILE A 13 9.10 3.21 -2.76
C ILE A 13 9.20 3.17 -4.27
N PRO A 14 9.58 2.02 -4.83
CA PRO A 14 9.78 1.94 -6.29
C PRO A 14 8.51 2.33 -7.04
N THR A 15 8.69 2.98 -8.17
CA THR A 15 7.58 3.42 -8.98
C THR A 15 6.63 2.29 -9.34
N PHE A 16 7.18 1.13 -9.66
CA PHE A 16 6.36 -0.04 -9.95
C PHE A 16 5.41 -0.35 -8.80
N ILE A 17 5.94 -0.31 -7.58
CA ILE A 17 5.13 -0.62 -6.40
C ILE A 17 4.09 0.48 -6.16
N GLN A 18 4.46 1.73 -6.39
CA GLN A 18 3.50 2.82 -6.29
C GLN A 18 2.32 2.59 -7.23
N GLU A 19 2.61 2.19 -8.46
CA GLU A 19 1.58 1.96 -9.44
C GLU A 19 0.69 0.79 -9.05
N VAL A 20 1.28 -0.26 -8.53
CA VAL A 20 0.50 -1.41 -8.09
C VAL A 20 -0.41 -1.02 -6.92
N LEU A 21 0.11 -0.25 -5.98
CA LEU A 21 -0.70 0.20 -4.85
C LEU A 21 -1.85 1.07 -5.31
N MET A 22 -1.60 1.98 -6.22
CA MET A 22 -2.65 2.87 -6.70
C MET A 22 -3.74 2.12 -7.45
N LYS A 23 -3.37 1.06 -8.15
CA LYS A 23 -4.32 0.36 -8.99
C LYS A 23 -4.98 -0.80 -8.27
N TYR A 24 -4.25 -1.52 -7.44
CA TYR A 24 -4.75 -2.74 -6.83
C TYR A 24 -4.74 -2.72 -5.32
N GLY A 25 -4.06 -1.77 -4.71
CA GLY A 25 -3.94 -1.75 -3.26
C GLY A 25 -5.29 -1.59 -2.60
N GLU A 26 -5.40 -2.11 -1.40
CA GLU A 26 -6.63 -1.93 -0.64
C GLU A 26 -6.75 -0.47 -0.22
N LYS A 27 -7.91 0.11 -0.48
CA LYS A 27 -8.14 1.52 -0.24
C LYS A 27 -8.89 1.70 1.06
N GLU A 28 -8.35 2.52 1.92
CA GLU A 28 -8.96 2.80 3.21
C GLU A 28 -9.04 4.31 3.38
N HIS A 29 -10.21 4.80 3.70
CA HIS A 29 -10.43 6.22 3.87
C HIS A 29 -9.84 6.66 5.20
N ILE A 30 -8.95 7.65 5.17
CA ILE A 30 -8.40 8.22 6.39
C ILE A 30 -8.61 9.72 6.33
N GLY A 31 -8.94 10.33 7.44
CA GLY A 31 -9.23 11.74 7.44
C GLY A 31 -10.42 12.04 6.58
N GLN A 32 -10.49 13.26 6.10
CA GLN A 32 -11.65 13.71 5.35
C GLN A 32 -11.53 13.55 3.86
N SER A 33 -10.34 13.61 3.34
CA SER A 33 -10.19 13.61 1.90
C SER A 33 -8.94 12.87 1.45
N GLU A 34 -8.52 11.90 2.25
CA GLU A 34 -7.31 11.14 1.93
C GLU A 34 -7.59 9.66 2.00
N TYR A 35 -6.86 8.92 1.21
CA TYR A 35 -6.96 7.47 1.18
C TYR A 35 -5.60 6.84 1.40
N LEU A 36 -5.61 5.77 2.18
CA LEU A 36 -4.43 4.94 2.41
C LEU A 36 -4.53 3.73 1.49
N ARG A 37 -3.41 3.37 0.87
CA ARG A 37 -3.33 2.17 0.06
C ARG A 37 -2.31 1.24 0.66
N VAL A 38 -2.69 -0.01 0.83
CA VAL A 38 -1.82 -1.03 1.42
C VAL A 38 -2.02 -2.35 0.70
N PHE A 39 -1.08 -3.26 0.91
CA PHE A 39 -1.19 -4.62 0.42
C PHE A 39 -1.81 -5.47 1.52
N SER A 40 -3.06 -5.86 1.33
CA SER A 40 -3.70 -6.81 2.22
C SER A 40 -3.49 -8.22 1.67
N GLN A 41 -3.85 -9.22 2.47
CA GLN A 41 -3.78 -10.60 1.99
C GLN A 41 -4.67 -10.79 0.77
N ASP A 42 -5.85 -10.18 0.78
CA ASP A 42 -6.74 -10.27 -0.36
C ASP A 42 -6.13 -9.70 -1.62
N VAL A 43 -5.46 -8.55 -1.48
CA VAL A 43 -4.81 -7.92 -2.62
C VAL A 43 -3.70 -8.81 -3.16
N LEU A 44 -2.89 -9.37 -2.24
CA LEU A 44 -1.79 -10.23 -2.68
C LEU A 44 -2.31 -11.48 -3.37
N SER A 45 -3.41 -12.05 -2.86
CA SER A 45 -4.02 -13.22 -3.50
C SER A 45 -4.51 -12.89 -4.89
N LYS A 46 -5.14 -11.73 -5.06
CA LYS A 46 -5.63 -11.32 -6.37
C LYS A 46 -4.50 -11.08 -7.34
N LEU A 47 -3.42 -10.49 -6.87
CA LEU A 47 -2.26 -10.27 -7.74
C LEU A 47 -1.67 -11.58 -8.20
N LYS A 48 -1.60 -12.56 -7.31
CA LYS A 48 -1.11 -13.88 -7.69
C LYS A 48 -1.99 -14.50 -8.75
N GLU A 49 -3.31 -14.44 -8.55
CA GLU A 49 -4.25 -15.01 -9.50
C GLU A 49 -4.14 -14.37 -10.86
N GLN A 50 -3.99 -13.06 -10.87
CA GLN A 50 -4.06 -12.30 -12.10
C GLN A 50 -2.74 -12.28 -12.85
N PHE A 51 -1.63 -12.22 -12.14
CA PHE A 51 -0.32 -12.00 -12.74
C PHE A 51 0.68 -13.13 -12.48
N GLY A 52 0.36 -14.06 -11.61
CA GLY A 52 1.20 -15.22 -11.38
C GLY A 52 2.22 -15.00 -10.26
N VAL A 53 2.95 -16.06 -9.99
CA VAL A 53 3.84 -16.12 -8.84
C VAL A 53 5.04 -15.20 -9.00
N ARG A 54 5.52 -15.02 -10.22
CA ARG A 54 6.68 -14.20 -10.45
C ARG A 54 6.42 -12.75 -10.06
N VAL A 55 5.28 -12.21 -10.51
CA VAL A 55 4.92 -10.84 -10.17
C VAL A 55 4.65 -10.72 -8.67
N LEU A 56 3.96 -11.71 -8.12
CA LEU A 56 3.72 -11.71 -6.69
C LEU A 56 5.03 -11.65 -5.91
N GLY A 57 6.04 -12.40 -6.33
CA GLY A 57 7.33 -12.39 -5.66
C GLY A 57 7.96 -11.01 -5.61
N GLN A 58 7.83 -10.26 -6.69
CA GLN A 58 8.35 -8.90 -6.73
C GLN A 58 7.60 -7.97 -5.80
N VAL A 59 6.29 -8.16 -5.69
CA VAL A 59 5.46 -7.33 -4.84
C VAL A 59 5.65 -7.67 -3.37
N VAL A 60 5.82 -8.94 -3.05
CA VAL A 60 5.93 -9.39 -1.67
C VAL A 60 7.11 -8.75 -0.95
N GLU A 61 8.19 -8.48 -1.66
CA GLU A 61 9.34 -7.83 -1.05
C GLU A 61 8.98 -6.44 -0.53
N HIS A 62 7.90 -5.87 -1.05
CA HIS A 62 7.45 -4.54 -0.67
C HIS A 62 6.07 -4.57 -0.04
N SER A 63 5.68 -5.73 0.51
CA SER A 63 4.32 -5.90 1.01
C SER A 63 4.02 -5.01 2.20
N ASN A 64 5.04 -4.47 2.85
CA ASN A 64 4.84 -3.54 3.95
C ASN A 64 4.84 -2.08 3.50
N SER A 65 4.75 -1.83 2.21
CA SER A 65 4.68 -0.48 1.70
C SER A 65 3.28 0.10 1.88
N TYR A 66 3.22 1.41 2.03
CA TYR A 66 1.96 2.11 2.08
C TYR A 66 2.06 3.38 1.24
N LEU A 67 0.92 3.92 0.88
CA LEU A 67 0.85 5.14 0.12
C LEU A 67 -0.42 5.87 0.50
N VAL A 68 -0.32 7.18 0.67
CA VAL A 68 -1.48 8.01 0.98
C VAL A 68 -1.67 8.97 -0.19
N HIS A 69 -2.89 9.09 -0.69
CA HIS A 69 -3.14 9.97 -1.82
C HIS A 69 -4.40 10.80 -1.58
N SER A 70 -4.55 11.83 -2.37
CA SER A 70 -5.70 12.71 -2.29
C SER A 70 -6.96 12.01 -2.73
N HIS A 71 -8.10 12.63 -2.42
CA HIS A 71 -9.41 12.07 -2.74
C HIS A 71 -9.55 11.73 -4.21
N ASP A 72 -9.05 12.58 -5.08
CA ASP A 72 -9.17 12.39 -6.52
C ASP A 72 -8.09 11.49 -7.10
N GLY A 73 -7.16 11.04 -6.27
CA GLY A 73 -6.11 10.12 -6.73
C GLY A 73 -5.01 10.79 -7.53
N LYS A 74 -4.98 12.10 -7.60
CA LYS A 74 -4.02 12.77 -8.46
C LYS A 74 -2.75 13.19 -7.75
N THR A 75 -2.77 13.24 -6.43
CA THR A 75 -1.62 13.68 -5.67
C THR A 75 -1.25 12.63 -4.64
N ILE A 76 0.01 12.20 -4.66
CA ILE A 76 0.52 11.35 -3.62
C ILE A 76 1.00 12.24 -2.49
N ILE A 77 0.43 12.05 -1.31
CA ILE A 77 0.72 12.89 -0.16
C ILE A 77 1.94 12.37 0.58
N THR A 78 2.00 11.06 0.78
CA THR A 78 3.17 10.45 1.43
C THR A 78 3.21 8.99 1.07
N MET A 79 4.36 8.38 1.27
CA MET A 79 4.55 6.96 1.04
C MET A 79 5.67 6.47 1.93
N GLY A 80 5.74 5.16 2.13
CA GLY A 80 6.80 4.60 2.96
C GLY A 80 6.52 3.16 3.28
N LYS A 81 7.06 2.72 4.39
CA LYS A 81 6.92 1.34 4.84
C LYS A 81 6.53 1.28 6.29
N TYR A 82 5.72 0.30 6.63
CA TYR A 82 5.44 0.02 8.03
C TYR A 82 6.64 -0.61 8.67
N ILE A 83 6.77 -0.40 9.97
CA ILE A 83 7.69 -1.15 10.78
C ILE A 83 6.87 -2.23 11.45
N ASN A 84 7.17 -3.47 11.14
CA ASN A 84 6.45 -4.58 11.72
C ASN A 84 6.72 -4.66 13.20
N GLN A 85 5.66 -4.78 13.96
CA GLN A 85 5.75 -4.94 15.40
C GLN A 85 5.50 -6.39 15.72
N GLN A 86 6.38 -7.00 16.43
CA GLN A 86 6.19 -8.40 16.83
C GLN A 86 6.02 -8.55 18.31
#